data_d7a6aea72692569dc73756ade5d5cd63
#
_entry.id   d7a6aea72692569dc73756ade5d5cd63
#
_cell.length_a   1.000
_cell.length_b   1.000
_cell.length_c   1.000
_cell.angle_alpha   90.00
_cell.angle_beta   90.00
_cell.angle_gamma   90.00
#
_symmetry.space_group_name_H-M   'P 1'
#
loop_
_entity.id
_entity.type
_entity.pdbx_description
1 polymer ?
#
loop_
_entity_poly.entity_id
_entity_poly.type
_entity_poly.pdbx_seq_one_letter_code
_entity_poly.pdbx_strand_id
1 'polypeptide(L)'
;IPLEEQKQLSGMAVDAVFDSVSVATTHREKLAQLGIIFCPISEAVREYPDLVRKYLGSVVSYRDNFFAALNSAVFSDGSFVYIPKGVRCPMELSTYFRINARNTGQFERTLIVADDDSYVSYLEGCTAPMRDENQLHAAIVEIVANERAEVKYSTVQNWYPGDKEGKGGIYNFVTKRGLCKGEGSKISWTQVETGSAITWKYPSCILAGDNSVGEFYSVAVTNNYQQADTGTKMIHLGKNTKSTIVSKGISAGHSQNSYRGLVKVSARAEGARNHSQCDSLLLSSTCGAHTFPYADIQNETAIVEHEATTSKISEEQLFYCQQRGISVEEAVGLIVNGYAREVM
;
A
#
# COMPACT_ATOMS: atom_id res chain seq x y z
N ILE A 1 -15.76 16.53 8.09
CA ILE A 1 -14.85 15.78 8.98
C ILE A 1 -15.25 16.12 10.41
N PRO A 2 -15.55 15.14 11.29
CA PRO A 2 -15.86 15.38 12.70
C PRO A 2 -14.73 16.14 13.41
N LEU A 3 -15.07 16.94 14.41
CA LEU A 3 -14.11 17.79 15.16
C LEU A 3 -12.96 16.99 15.82
N GLU A 4 -13.21 15.74 16.19
CA GLU A 4 -12.20 14.84 16.76
C GLU A 4 -11.19 14.35 15.72
N GLU A 5 -11.64 14.05 14.50
CA GLU A 5 -10.76 13.71 13.36
C GLU A 5 -9.94 14.94 12.92
N GLN A 6 -10.51 16.13 12.97
CA GLN A 6 -9.76 17.37 12.68
C GLN A 6 -8.59 17.59 13.64
N LYS A 7 -8.72 17.22 14.93
CA LYS A 7 -7.64 17.32 15.92
C LYS A 7 -6.53 16.30 15.67
N GLN A 8 -6.86 15.10 15.23
CA GLN A 8 -5.88 14.08 14.87
C GLN A 8 -5.10 14.46 13.60
N LEU A 9 -5.72 15.17 12.68
CA LEU A 9 -5.12 15.67 11.43
C LEU A 9 -4.33 16.96 11.59
N SER A 10 -4.32 17.60 12.76
CA SER A 10 -3.70 18.92 12.97
C SER A 10 -2.18 18.97 12.77
N GLY A 11 -1.51 17.82 12.78
CA GLY A 11 -0.07 17.66 12.50
C GLY A 11 0.28 17.15 11.11
N MET A 12 -0.72 16.97 10.23
CA MET A 12 -0.55 16.38 8.90
C MET A 12 -0.94 17.37 7.81
N ALA A 13 -0.23 17.35 6.69
CA ALA A 13 -0.69 18.03 5.48
C ALA A 13 -1.61 17.09 4.70
N VAL A 14 -2.84 17.50 4.47
CA VAL A 14 -3.89 16.67 3.85
C VAL A 14 -4.32 17.25 2.51
N ASP A 15 -4.39 16.39 1.48
CA ASP A 15 -5.07 16.64 0.21
C ASP A 15 -6.33 15.77 0.14
N ALA A 16 -7.49 16.38 -0.08
CA ALA A 16 -8.76 15.67 -0.17
C ALA A 16 -9.21 15.55 -1.62
N VAL A 17 -9.37 14.33 -2.09
CA VAL A 17 -9.76 14.00 -3.47
C VAL A 17 -11.11 13.30 -3.47
N PHE A 18 -12.13 13.92 -4.10
CA PHE A 18 -13.46 13.37 -4.25
C PHE A 18 -13.77 13.10 -5.72
N ASP A 19 -14.18 11.88 -6.03
CA ASP A 19 -14.53 11.45 -7.39
C ASP A 19 -13.42 11.82 -8.42
N SER A 20 -12.16 11.56 -8.05
CA SER A 20 -10.96 11.85 -8.83
C SER A 20 -10.68 13.35 -9.09
N VAL A 21 -11.15 14.23 -8.22
CA VAL A 21 -10.87 15.68 -8.28
C VAL A 21 -10.39 16.16 -6.92
N SER A 22 -9.23 16.81 -6.86
CA SER A 22 -8.74 17.45 -5.64
C SER A 22 -9.59 18.66 -5.29
N VAL A 23 -10.04 18.74 -4.03
CA VAL A 23 -10.93 19.81 -3.53
C VAL A 23 -10.29 20.69 -2.48
N ALA A 24 -9.25 20.22 -1.79
CA ALA A 24 -8.55 21.01 -0.76
C ALA A 24 -7.16 20.43 -0.45
N THR A 25 -6.16 21.31 -0.36
CA THR A 25 -4.80 20.97 0.12
C THR A 25 -4.42 21.88 1.27
N THR A 26 -4.00 21.30 2.41
CA THR A 26 -3.63 22.05 3.62
C THR A 26 -2.10 22.23 3.75
N HIS A 27 -1.67 23.20 4.57
CA HIS A 27 -0.25 23.47 4.90
C HIS A 27 0.68 23.76 3.71
N ARG A 28 0.14 24.06 2.56
CA ARG A 28 0.88 24.27 1.30
C ARG A 28 1.99 25.33 1.41
N GLU A 29 1.68 26.48 2.01
CA GLU A 29 2.67 27.57 2.16
C GLU A 29 3.85 27.16 3.05
N LYS A 30 3.58 26.44 4.15
CA LYS A 30 4.62 25.95 5.05
C LYS A 30 5.55 24.95 4.36
N LEU A 31 5.01 24.07 3.54
CA LEU A 31 5.79 23.12 2.75
C LEU A 31 6.60 23.82 1.65
N ALA A 32 6.01 24.80 0.98
CA ALA A 32 6.67 25.58 -0.06
C ALA A 32 7.89 26.37 0.47
N GLN A 33 7.89 26.85 1.72
CA GLN A 33 9.05 27.48 2.35
C GLN A 33 10.27 26.57 2.46
N LEU A 34 10.04 25.25 2.49
CA LEU A 34 11.09 24.22 2.46
C LEU A 34 11.40 23.72 1.04
N GLY A 35 10.75 24.29 0.01
CA GLY A 35 10.83 23.84 -1.36
C GLY A 35 10.09 22.53 -1.63
N ILE A 36 9.30 22.04 -0.69
CA ILE A 36 8.48 20.84 -0.86
C ILE A 36 7.27 21.17 -1.73
N ILE A 37 7.04 20.37 -2.76
CA ILE A 37 5.86 20.46 -3.60
C ILE A 37 4.88 19.37 -3.12
N PHE A 38 3.67 19.77 -2.76
CA PHE A 38 2.56 18.87 -2.49
C PHE A 38 1.30 19.49 -3.07
N CYS A 39 0.83 18.96 -4.19
CA CYS A 39 -0.30 19.50 -4.93
C CYS A 39 -0.97 18.40 -5.77
N PRO A 40 -2.18 18.67 -6.30
CA PRO A 40 -2.80 17.80 -7.30
C PRO A 40 -1.91 17.61 -8.53
N ILE A 41 -1.95 16.43 -9.15
CA ILE A 41 -1.16 16.17 -10.36
C ILE A 41 -1.58 17.06 -11.54
N SER A 42 -2.85 17.40 -11.62
CA SER A 42 -3.40 18.35 -12.59
C SER A 42 -2.80 19.75 -12.47
N GLU A 43 -2.46 20.18 -11.26
CA GLU A 43 -1.72 21.41 -11.02
C GLU A 43 -0.23 21.23 -11.36
N ALA A 44 0.37 20.12 -10.92
CA ALA A 44 1.79 19.85 -11.17
C ALA A 44 2.14 19.84 -12.68
N VAL A 45 1.24 19.36 -13.53
CA VAL A 45 1.41 19.38 -15.00
C VAL A 45 1.58 20.80 -15.53
N ARG A 46 0.94 21.80 -14.91
CA ARG A 46 1.00 23.20 -15.34
C ARG A 46 2.17 23.95 -14.71
N GLU A 47 2.36 23.79 -13.41
CA GLU A 47 3.32 24.57 -12.63
C GLU A 47 4.74 23.97 -12.62
N TYR A 48 4.85 22.64 -12.76
CA TYR A 48 6.12 21.90 -12.71
C TYR A 48 6.27 20.90 -13.86
N PRO A 49 6.06 21.32 -15.13
CA PRO A 49 5.98 20.41 -16.27
C PRO A 49 7.25 19.58 -16.49
N ASP A 50 8.42 20.10 -16.17
CA ASP A 50 9.69 19.40 -16.37
C ASP A 50 9.86 18.24 -15.38
N LEU A 51 9.45 18.43 -14.11
CA LEU A 51 9.47 17.36 -13.12
C LEU A 51 8.47 16.27 -13.52
N VAL A 52 7.26 16.66 -13.90
CA VAL A 52 6.23 15.70 -14.33
C VAL A 52 6.69 14.91 -15.54
N ARG A 53 7.21 15.56 -16.60
CA ARG A 53 7.73 14.87 -17.80
C ARG A 53 8.86 13.90 -17.49
N LYS A 54 9.72 14.25 -16.52
CA LYS A 54 10.87 13.43 -16.13
C LYS A 54 10.45 12.16 -15.40
N TYR A 55 9.43 12.22 -14.56
CA TYR A 55 9.14 11.16 -13.59
C TYR A 55 7.82 10.42 -13.82
N LEU A 56 6.78 11.07 -14.36
CA LEU A 56 5.48 10.43 -14.57
C LEU A 56 5.58 9.30 -15.60
N GLY A 57 5.15 8.12 -15.22
CA GLY A 57 5.24 6.92 -16.07
C GLY A 57 6.65 6.30 -16.13
N SER A 58 7.61 6.81 -15.35
CA SER A 58 8.99 6.29 -15.36
C SER A 58 9.15 4.99 -14.59
N VAL A 59 8.25 4.71 -13.63
CA VAL A 59 8.28 3.51 -12.80
C VAL A 59 7.12 2.57 -13.13
N VAL A 60 5.92 3.11 -13.37
CA VAL A 60 4.76 2.35 -13.83
C VAL A 60 4.47 2.68 -15.29
N SER A 61 4.94 1.83 -16.19
CA SER A 61 4.61 1.93 -17.61
C SER A 61 3.14 1.55 -17.85
N TYR A 62 2.50 2.13 -18.88
CA TYR A 62 1.19 1.68 -19.36
C TYR A 62 1.19 0.20 -19.82
N ARG A 63 2.37 -0.40 -20.01
CA ARG A 63 2.55 -1.82 -20.36
C ARG A 63 2.71 -2.74 -19.14
N ASP A 64 2.67 -2.22 -17.91
CA ASP A 64 2.84 -3.02 -16.68
C ASP A 64 1.73 -4.08 -16.55
N ASN A 65 0.48 -3.65 -16.69
CA ASN A 65 -0.70 -4.51 -16.68
C ASN A 65 -1.91 -3.78 -17.28
N PHE A 66 -3.04 -4.50 -17.42
CA PHE A 66 -4.28 -3.97 -17.98
C PHE A 66 -4.79 -2.71 -17.25
N PHE A 67 -4.78 -2.72 -15.91
CA PHE A 67 -5.28 -1.58 -15.11
C PHE A 67 -4.32 -0.39 -15.14
N ALA A 68 -3.02 -0.63 -15.32
CA ALA A 68 -2.05 0.44 -15.56
C ALA A 68 -2.27 1.11 -16.92
N ALA A 69 -2.60 0.32 -17.95
CA ALA A 69 -2.98 0.86 -19.25
C ALA A 69 -4.27 1.68 -19.18
N LEU A 70 -5.30 1.14 -18.52
CA LEU A 70 -6.59 1.81 -18.34
C LEU A 70 -6.41 3.12 -17.56
N ASN A 71 -5.74 3.09 -16.40
CA ASN A 71 -5.47 4.29 -15.60
C ASN A 71 -4.71 5.34 -16.44
N SER A 72 -3.66 4.93 -17.17
CA SER A 72 -2.88 5.86 -18.00
C SER A 72 -3.69 6.56 -19.08
N ALA A 73 -4.79 5.95 -19.54
CA ALA A 73 -5.67 6.52 -20.54
C ALA A 73 -6.73 7.47 -19.97
N VAL A 74 -7.16 7.26 -18.71
CA VAL A 74 -8.35 7.92 -18.18
C VAL A 74 -8.16 8.62 -16.82
N PHE A 75 -6.99 8.56 -16.19
CA PHE A 75 -6.78 9.26 -14.92
C PHE A 75 -6.97 10.76 -15.10
N SER A 76 -7.62 11.41 -14.16
CA SER A 76 -7.91 12.84 -14.20
C SER A 76 -7.10 13.63 -13.19
N ASP A 77 -6.81 13.05 -12.06
CA ASP A 77 -6.05 13.70 -10.98
C ASP A 77 -5.35 12.67 -10.08
N GLY A 78 -4.81 13.13 -8.99
CA GLY A 78 -4.06 12.39 -7.99
C GLY A 78 -3.07 13.32 -7.29
N SER A 79 -2.11 12.78 -6.57
CA SER A 79 -1.16 13.58 -5.79
C SER A 79 0.21 13.62 -6.43
N PHE A 80 0.80 14.81 -6.47
CA PHE A 80 2.19 15.03 -6.81
C PHE A 80 2.97 15.51 -5.59
N VAL A 81 4.05 14.80 -5.26
CA VAL A 81 4.96 15.14 -4.16
C VAL A 81 6.40 15.17 -4.67
N TYR A 82 7.08 16.29 -4.40
CA TYR A 82 8.52 16.41 -4.61
C TYR A 82 9.19 16.90 -3.34
N ILE A 83 10.18 16.15 -2.85
CA ILE A 83 10.98 16.53 -1.69
C ILE A 83 12.37 16.88 -2.17
N PRO A 84 12.83 18.14 -1.99
CA PRO A 84 14.14 18.58 -2.44
C PRO A 84 15.29 17.87 -1.72
N LYS A 85 16.46 17.91 -2.34
CA LYS A 85 17.71 17.39 -1.78
C LYS A 85 17.96 17.90 -0.35
N GLY A 86 18.28 16.98 0.55
CA GLY A 86 18.64 17.25 1.93
C GLY A 86 17.45 17.64 2.83
N VAL A 87 16.23 17.68 2.31
CA VAL A 87 15.05 18.08 3.06
C VAL A 87 14.36 16.86 3.70
N ARG A 88 14.17 16.93 5.01
CA ARG A 88 13.30 15.99 5.74
C ARG A 88 11.94 16.64 5.94
N CYS A 89 10.90 16.06 5.35
CA CYS A 89 9.55 16.58 5.49
C CYS A 89 9.14 16.60 6.97
N PRO A 90 8.77 17.78 7.54
CA PRO A 90 8.57 17.92 8.98
C PRO A 90 7.24 17.37 9.48
N MET A 91 6.37 16.94 8.57
CA MET A 91 5.05 16.41 8.88
C MET A 91 4.69 15.28 7.93
N GLU A 92 3.78 14.43 8.32
CA GLU A 92 3.24 13.42 7.41
C GLU A 92 2.35 14.10 6.36
N LEU A 93 2.55 13.71 5.09
CA LEU A 93 1.65 14.11 4.01
C LEU A 93 0.55 13.07 3.90
N SER A 94 -0.67 13.49 3.63
CA SER A 94 -1.78 12.57 3.50
C SER A 94 -2.69 12.94 2.35
N THR A 95 -3.14 11.93 1.60
CA THR A 95 -4.24 12.11 0.65
C THR A 95 -5.41 11.21 1.04
N TYR A 96 -6.58 11.81 1.06
CA TYR A 96 -7.82 11.12 1.35
C TYR A 96 -8.68 11.03 0.10
N PHE A 97 -8.86 9.79 -0.41
CA PHE A 97 -9.67 9.51 -1.59
C PHE A 97 -11.07 9.03 -1.20
N ARG A 98 -12.10 9.59 -1.83
CA ARG A 98 -13.47 9.18 -1.61
C ARG A 98 -14.29 9.12 -2.90
N ILE A 99 -14.91 7.99 -3.15
CA ILE A 99 -15.87 7.82 -4.26
C ILE A 99 -17.25 8.19 -3.72
N ASN A 100 -17.92 9.21 -4.31
CA ASN A 100 -19.26 9.62 -3.94
C ASN A 100 -20.27 9.42 -5.08
N ALA A 101 -19.84 9.54 -6.34
CA ALA A 101 -20.71 9.42 -7.50
C ALA A 101 -21.17 7.97 -7.74
N ARG A 102 -22.38 7.78 -8.30
CA ARG A 102 -22.89 6.47 -8.70
C ARG A 102 -22.43 6.13 -10.11
N ASN A 103 -22.32 4.84 -10.41
CA ASN A 103 -21.97 4.33 -11.75
C ASN A 103 -20.68 4.94 -12.32
N THR A 104 -19.73 5.27 -11.44
CA THR A 104 -18.43 5.84 -11.83
C THR A 104 -17.30 4.97 -11.29
N GLY A 105 -16.19 4.94 -12.04
CA GLY A 105 -14.90 4.45 -11.52
C GLY A 105 -14.08 5.60 -10.97
N GLN A 106 -13.12 5.29 -10.09
CA GLN A 106 -12.12 6.23 -9.65
C GLN A 106 -10.75 5.82 -10.19
N PHE A 107 -10.09 6.76 -10.85
CA PHE A 107 -8.80 6.57 -11.52
C PHE A 107 -7.88 7.70 -11.12
N GLU A 108 -7.04 7.47 -10.13
CA GLU A 108 -6.04 8.43 -9.68
C GLU A 108 -4.63 7.93 -9.91
N ARG A 109 -3.70 8.88 -9.98
CA ARG A 109 -2.27 8.59 -10.12
C ARG A 109 -1.45 9.44 -9.17
N THR A 110 -0.77 8.80 -8.24
CA THR A 110 0.11 9.44 -7.27
C THR A 110 1.56 9.29 -7.69
N LEU A 111 2.31 10.40 -7.71
CA LEU A 111 3.73 10.43 -8.00
C LEU A 111 4.48 11.08 -6.83
N ILE A 112 5.40 10.33 -6.22
CA ILE A 112 6.27 10.82 -5.14
C ILE A 112 7.72 10.73 -5.60
N VAL A 113 8.42 11.85 -5.55
CA VAL A 113 9.84 11.95 -5.86
C VAL A 113 10.57 12.48 -4.62
N ALA A 114 11.44 11.67 -4.05
CA ALA A 114 12.35 12.05 -2.97
C ALA A 114 13.76 12.21 -3.55
N ASP A 115 14.27 13.45 -3.56
CA ASP A 115 15.61 13.74 -4.06
C ASP A 115 16.69 13.31 -3.04
N ASP A 116 17.96 13.45 -3.38
CA ASP A 116 19.07 12.96 -2.58
C ASP A 116 18.97 13.41 -1.10
N ASP A 117 19.29 12.52 -0.17
CA ASP A 117 19.32 12.79 1.27
C ASP A 117 17.99 13.28 1.86
N SER A 118 16.86 13.02 1.20
CA SER A 118 15.54 13.51 1.63
C SER A 118 14.72 12.44 2.34
N TYR A 119 13.67 12.88 3.04
CA TYR A 119 12.75 11.99 3.77
C TYR A 119 11.31 12.46 3.66
N VAL A 120 10.40 11.52 3.45
CA VAL A 120 8.94 11.77 3.54
C VAL A 120 8.19 10.56 4.08
N SER A 121 7.18 10.84 4.92
CA SER A 121 6.13 9.90 5.28
C SER A 121 4.82 10.32 4.61
N TYR A 122 4.16 9.39 3.94
CA TYR A 122 2.94 9.63 3.20
C TYR A 122 1.87 8.61 3.57
N LEU A 123 0.66 9.09 3.87
CA LEU A 123 -0.50 8.29 4.22
C LEU A 123 -1.61 8.43 3.17
N GLU A 124 -2.03 7.33 2.60
CA GLU A 124 -3.20 7.24 1.72
C GLU A 124 -4.39 6.66 2.48
N GLY A 125 -5.47 7.40 2.57
CA GLY A 125 -6.75 6.95 3.10
C GLY A 125 -7.79 6.84 1.99
N CYS A 126 -8.52 5.72 1.94
CA CYS A 126 -9.53 5.49 0.91
C CYS A 126 -10.83 4.98 1.51
N THR A 127 -11.96 5.57 1.11
CA THR A 127 -13.30 5.12 1.52
C THR A 127 -14.33 5.25 0.40
N ALA A 128 -15.41 4.46 0.49
CA ALA A 128 -16.59 4.60 -0.35
C ALA A 128 -17.85 4.35 0.47
N PRO A 129 -18.99 5.01 0.15
CA PRO A 129 -20.27 4.73 0.77
C PRO A 129 -20.81 3.35 0.35
N MET A 130 -21.66 2.78 1.18
CA MET A 130 -22.37 1.52 0.90
C MET A 130 -23.36 1.68 -0.26
N ARG A 131 -23.30 0.79 -1.28
CA ARG A 131 -24.17 0.79 -2.45
C ARG A 131 -24.36 -0.62 -3.00
N ASP A 132 -25.53 -0.89 -3.59
CA ASP A 132 -25.90 -2.19 -4.19
C ASP A 132 -25.28 -2.42 -5.57
N GLU A 133 -24.29 -1.64 -5.96
CA GLU A 133 -23.61 -1.70 -7.24
C GLU A 133 -22.11 -1.92 -7.07
N ASN A 134 -21.47 -2.51 -8.07
CA ASN A 134 -20.02 -2.62 -8.09
C ASN A 134 -19.42 -1.35 -8.68
N GLN A 135 -18.35 -0.85 -8.07
CA GLN A 135 -17.58 0.28 -8.58
C GLN A 135 -16.11 -0.10 -8.70
N LEU A 136 -15.46 0.41 -9.74
CA LEU A 136 -14.05 0.16 -9.98
C LEU A 136 -13.20 1.30 -9.39
N HIS A 137 -12.24 0.93 -8.54
CA HIS A 137 -11.12 1.76 -8.16
C HIS A 137 -9.84 1.20 -8.80
N ALA A 138 -9.25 1.95 -9.71
CA ALA A 138 -8.00 1.54 -10.37
C ALA A 138 -6.98 2.67 -10.28
N ALA A 139 -6.09 2.59 -9.29
CA ALA A 139 -5.10 3.60 -9.00
C ALA A 139 -3.68 3.18 -9.39
N ILE A 140 -2.83 4.17 -9.62
CA ILE A 140 -1.39 3.99 -9.78
C ILE A 140 -0.64 4.82 -8.74
N VAL A 141 0.40 4.22 -8.15
CA VAL A 141 1.36 4.93 -7.30
C VAL A 141 2.77 4.66 -7.82
N GLU A 142 3.49 5.74 -8.09
CA GLU A 142 4.89 5.73 -8.49
C GLU A 142 5.74 6.43 -7.43
N ILE A 143 6.80 5.77 -6.96
CA ILE A 143 7.76 6.36 -6.02
C ILE A 143 9.16 6.27 -6.62
N VAL A 144 9.88 7.40 -6.61
CA VAL A 144 11.30 7.45 -6.94
C VAL A 144 12.07 7.96 -5.73
N ALA A 145 12.97 7.13 -5.19
CA ALA A 145 13.90 7.50 -4.15
C ALA A 145 15.32 7.59 -4.73
N ASN A 146 15.88 8.80 -4.73
CA ASN A 146 17.24 9.07 -5.18
C ASN A 146 18.26 8.69 -4.08
N GLU A 147 19.50 9.16 -4.17
CA GLU A 147 20.59 8.73 -3.30
C GLU A 147 20.30 9.01 -1.81
N ARG A 148 20.37 7.98 -0.96
CA ARG A 148 20.05 8.02 0.49
C ARG A 148 18.69 8.62 0.84
N ALA A 149 17.78 8.73 -0.13
CA ALA A 149 16.42 9.17 0.13
C ALA A 149 15.58 8.06 0.79
N GLU A 150 14.70 8.44 1.70
CA GLU A 150 13.79 7.51 2.38
C GLU A 150 12.34 7.93 2.18
N VAL A 151 11.50 7.00 1.72
CA VAL A 151 10.06 7.19 1.56
C VAL A 151 9.31 6.12 2.34
N LYS A 152 8.46 6.55 3.27
CA LYS A 152 7.46 5.69 3.93
C LYS A 152 6.11 5.96 3.29
N TYR A 153 5.48 4.91 2.79
CA TYR A 153 4.15 4.99 2.19
C TYR A 153 3.19 4.06 2.90
N SER A 154 2.25 4.63 3.61
CA SER A 154 1.21 3.90 4.32
C SER A 154 -0.12 4.02 3.62
N THR A 155 -0.90 2.92 3.59
CA THR A 155 -2.26 2.90 3.05
C THR A 155 -3.20 2.31 4.06
N VAL A 156 -4.30 3.00 4.33
CA VAL A 156 -5.44 2.47 5.07
C VAL A 156 -6.65 2.52 4.15
N GLN A 157 -7.11 1.33 3.73
CA GLN A 157 -8.25 1.21 2.84
C GLN A 157 -9.43 0.56 3.56
N ASN A 158 -10.55 1.28 3.58
CA ASN A 158 -11.81 0.82 4.14
C ASN A 158 -12.94 1.06 3.12
N TRP A 159 -12.94 0.22 2.09
CA TRP A 159 -13.94 0.25 1.05
C TRP A 159 -15.20 -0.53 1.44
N TYR A 160 -16.31 -0.28 0.75
CA TYR A 160 -17.53 -1.07 0.90
C TYR A 160 -17.34 -2.48 0.31
N PRO A 161 -17.55 -3.55 1.09
CA PRO A 161 -17.26 -4.93 0.67
C PRO A 161 -18.37 -5.61 -0.13
N GLY A 162 -19.53 -5.00 -0.29
CA GLY A 162 -20.77 -5.64 -0.72
C GLY A 162 -21.67 -5.98 0.46
N ASP A 163 -22.86 -6.51 0.17
CA ASP A 163 -23.84 -6.94 1.16
C ASP A 163 -23.51 -8.33 1.76
N LYS A 164 -24.38 -8.84 2.61
CA LYS A 164 -24.19 -10.14 3.27
C LYS A 164 -24.21 -11.33 2.31
N GLU A 165 -24.83 -11.18 1.17
CA GLU A 165 -24.89 -12.15 0.07
C GLU A 165 -23.69 -12.00 -0.91
N GLY A 166 -22.80 -11.03 -0.70
CA GLY A 166 -21.65 -10.75 -1.55
C GLY A 166 -21.98 -9.95 -2.81
N LYS A 167 -23.13 -9.24 -2.82
CA LYS A 167 -23.55 -8.43 -3.95
C LYS A 167 -23.09 -6.98 -3.79
N GLY A 168 -22.66 -6.36 -4.89
CA GLY A 168 -22.12 -4.99 -4.88
C GLY A 168 -20.68 -4.92 -4.36
N GLY A 169 -20.26 -3.73 -3.96
CA GLY A 169 -18.96 -3.49 -3.37
C GLY A 169 -17.89 -3.00 -4.36
N ILE A 170 -16.75 -2.61 -3.83
CA ILE A 170 -15.66 -2.01 -4.59
C ILE A 170 -14.73 -3.08 -5.16
N TYR A 171 -14.39 -2.96 -6.44
CA TYR A 171 -13.28 -3.65 -7.08
C TYR A 171 -12.05 -2.74 -7.01
N ASN A 172 -11.10 -3.12 -6.16
CA ASN A 172 -9.94 -2.31 -5.80
C ASN A 172 -8.67 -2.87 -6.46
N PHE A 173 -8.30 -2.34 -7.62
CA PHE A 173 -7.16 -2.78 -8.41
C PHE A 173 -6.09 -1.68 -8.45
N VAL A 174 -5.03 -1.84 -7.66
CA VAL A 174 -4.02 -0.81 -7.48
C VAL A 174 -2.64 -1.31 -7.89
N THR A 175 -1.98 -0.54 -8.76
CA THR A 175 -0.60 -0.78 -9.18
C THR A 175 0.33 0.20 -8.48
N LYS A 176 1.16 -0.30 -7.55
CA LYS A 176 2.16 0.49 -6.81
C LYS A 176 3.56 0.02 -7.14
N ARG A 177 4.45 0.93 -7.56
CA ARG A 177 5.85 0.62 -7.84
C ARG A 177 6.75 1.66 -7.21
N GLY A 178 7.78 1.20 -6.50
CA GLY A 178 8.82 2.02 -5.92
C GLY A 178 10.18 1.72 -6.55
N LEU A 179 10.88 2.74 -7.01
CA LEU A 179 12.24 2.65 -7.52
C LEU A 179 13.21 3.25 -6.50
N CYS A 180 13.96 2.39 -5.82
CA CYS A 180 15.15 2.75 -5.05
C CYS A 180 16.29 2.98 -6.05
N LYS A 181 16.33 4.18 -6.63
CA LYS A 181 17.23 4.51 -7.74
C LYS A 181 18.66 4.77 -7.28
N GLY A 182 18.81 5.47 -6.17
CA GLY A 182 20.12 5.89 -5.65
C GLY A 182 20.71 4.91 -4.66
N GLU A 183 22.02 5.01 -4.44
CA GLU A 183 22.71 4.25 -3.40
C GLU A 183 22.10 4.54 -2.01
N GLY A 184 21.92 3.50 -1.19
CA GLY A 184 21.41 3.62 0.17
C GLY A 184 19.98 4.14 0.29
N SER A 185 19.24 4.23 -0.82
CA SER A 185 17.83 4.67 -0.80
C SER A 185 16.92 3.61 -0.16
N LYS A 186 15.81 4.06 0.40
CA LYS A 186 14.87 3.18 1.10
C LYS A 186 13.42 3.51 0.75
N ILE A 187 12.62 2.47 0.48
CA ILE A 187 11.17 2.56 0.35
C ILE A 187 10.52 1.54 1.26
N SER A 188 9.63 2.01 2.14
CA SER A 188 8.80 1.18 3.02
C SER A 188 7.33 1.32 2.63
N TRP A 189 6.70 0.19 2.31
CA TRP A 189 5.26 0.08 2.11
C TRP A 189 4.61 -0.49 3.36
N THR A 190 3.62 0.20 3.91
CA THR A 190 2.72 -0.34 4.94
C THR A 190 1.31 -0.30 4.41
N GLN A 191 0.57 -1.41 4.47
CA GLN A 191 -0.82 -1.42 4.02
C GLN A 191 -1.74 -2.20 4.94
N VAL A 192 -2.88 -1.56 5.22
CA VAL A 192 -4.01 -2.14 5.93
C VAL A 192 -5.17 -2.20 4.94
N GLU A 193 -5.51 -3.41 4.51
CA GLU A 193 -6.57 -3.67 3.55
C GLU A 193 -7.78 -4.24 4.28
N THR A 194 -8.83 -3.44 4.36
CA THR A 194 -10.14 -3.86 4.86
C THR A 194 -11.22 -3.42 3.88
N GLY A 195 -12.33 -4.12 3.84
CA GLY A 195 -13.37 -3.82 2.87
C GLY A 195 -13.00 -4.34 1.46
N SER A 196 -13.58 -3.72 0.43
CA SER A 196 -13.62 -4.16 -0.96
C SER A 196 -14.27 -5.53 -1.18
N ALA A 197 -15.02 -5.68 -2.24
CA ALA A 197 -15.51 -6.99 -2.69
C ALA A 197 -14.34 -7.82 -3.24
N ILE A 198 -13.50 -7.17 -4.06
CA ILE A 198 -12.29 -7.77 -4.63
C ILE A 198 -11.14 -6.78 -4.49
N THR A 199 -10.03 -7.22 -3.87
CA THR A 199 -8.78 -6.47 -3.84
C THR A 199 -7.74 -7.20 -4.68
N TRP A 200 -7.03 -6.46 -5.56
CA TRP A 200 -5.89 -6.93 -6.31
C TRP A 200 -4.78 -5.89 -6.27
N LYS A 201 -3.74 -6.17 -5.46
CA LYS A 201 -2.76 -5.14 -5.10
C LYS A 201 -1.39 -5.73 -4.77
N TYR A 202 -0.39 -5.38 -5.57
CA TYR A 202 0.98 -5.86 -5.43
C TYR A 202 1.96 -4.69 -5.50
N PRO A 203 2.23 -3.98 -4.39
CA PRO A 203 3.33 -3.03 -4.34
C PRO A 203 4.66 -3.70 -4.68
N SER A 204 5.57 -2.96 -5.28
CA SER A 204 6.91 -3.48 -5.55
C SER A 204 7.99 -2.49 -5.17
N CYS A 205 9.19 -3.02 -4.81
CA CYS A 205 10.42 -2.26 -4.70
C CYS A 205 11.41 -2.78 -5.75
N ILE A 206 11.89 -1.86 -6.59
CA ILE A 206 12.99 -2.09 -7.52
C ILE A 206 14.24 -1.52 -6.86
N LEU A 207 15.10 -2.39 -6.34
CA LEU A 207 16.31 -2.05 -5.59
C LEU A 207 17.48 -1.91 -6.57
N ALA A 208 17.54 -0.76 -7.26
CA ALA A 208 18.49 -0.50 -8.34
C ALA A 208 19.82 0.08 -7.83
N GLY A 209 19.77 0.94 -6.82
CA GLY A 209 20.97 1.49 -6.16
C GLY A 209 21.61 0.45 -5.24
N ASP A 210 22.94 0.49 -5.14
CA ASP A 210 23.68 -0.34 -4.19
C ASP A 210 23.25 0.02 -2.74
N ASN A 211 23.29 -0.95 -1.84
CA ASN A 211 22.88 -0.79 -0.44
C ASN A 211 21.43 -0.33 -0.23
N SER A 212 20.59 -0.33 -1.27
CA SER A 212 19.19 0.10 -1.14
C SER A 212 18.34 -0.92 -0.38
N VAL A 213 17.24 -0.42 0.23
CA VAL A 213 16.38 -1.19 1.13
C VAL A 213 14.91 -1.08 0.69
N GLY A 214 14.25 -2.23 0.60
CA GLY A 214 12.80 -2.32 0.36
C GLY A 214 12.09 -3.02 1.50
N GLU A 215 11.03 -2.43 2.02
CA GLU A 215 10.23 -3.04 3.08
C GLU A 215 8.76 -3.12 2.66
N PHE A 216 8.10 -4.19 3.08
CA PHE A 216 6.68 -4.39 2.87
C PHE A 216 6.05 -5.00 4.11
N TYR A 217 5.15 -4.25 4.71
CA TYR A 217 4.34 -4.65 5.87
C TYR A 217 2.87 -4.60 5.48
N SER A 218 2.14 -5.69 5.65
CA SER A 218 0.75 -5.78 5.18
C SER A 218 -0.12 -6.57 6.14
N VAL A 219 -1.32 -6.06 6.40
CA VAL A 219 -2.41 -6.85 6.97
C VAL A 219 -3.63 -6.74 6.06
N ALA A 220 -4.18 -7.88 5.67
CA ALA A 220 -5.41 -7.98 4.88
C ALA A 220 -6.47 -8.71 5.71
N VAL A 221 -7.58 -8.01 6.00
CA VAL A 221 -8.70 -8.56 6.77
C VAL A 221 -9.89 -8.73 5.84
N THR A 222 -10.35 -9.96 5.68
CA THR A 222 -11.47 -10.31 4.80
C THR A 222 -12.57 -11.03 5.54
N ASN A 223 -13.82 -10.76 5.19
CA ASN A 223 -15.01 -11.39 5.78
C ASN A 223 -16.07 -11.62 4.70
N ASN A 224 -17.17 -12.30 5.05
CA ASN A 224 -18.27 -12.64 4.15
C ASN A 224 -17.76 -13.31 2.85
N TYR A 225 -17.97 -12.69 1.70
CA TYR A 225 -17.56 -13.19 0.38
C TYR A 225 -16.41 -12.40 -0.24
N GLN A 226 -15.71 -11.59 0.54
CA GLN A 226 -14.60 -10.79 0.06
C GLN A 226 -13.46 -11.66 -0.47
N GLN A 227 -12.79 -11.16 -1.50
CA GLN A 227 -11.60 -11.77 -2.07
C GLN A 227 -10.45 -10.76 -2.06
N ALA A 228 -9.37 -11.08 -1.36
CA ALA A 228 -8.16 -10.29 -1.38
C ALA A 228 -7.03 -11.10 -1.99
N ASP A 229 -6.49 -10.65 -3.11
CA ASP A 229 -5.28 -11.16 -3.70
C ASP A 229 -4.21 -10.07 -3.63
N THR A 230 -3.38 -10.17 -2.60
CA THR A 230 -2.38 -9.17 -2.23
C THR A 230 -0.98 -9.76 -2.25
N GLY A 231 0.01 -8.93 -2.08
CA GLY A 231 1.39 -9.36 -2.00
C GLY A 231 2.37 -8.28 -2.43
N THR A 232 3.59 -8.70 -2.77
CA THR A 232 4.64 -7.75 -3.13
C THR A 232 5.66 -8.36 -4.09
N LYS A 233 6.43 -7.48 -4.73
CA LYS A 233 7.58 -7.86 -5.57
C LYS A 233 8.81 -7.10 -5.07
N MET A 234 9.85 -7.84 -4.66
CA MET A 234 11.16 -7.29 -4.32
C MET A 234 12.15 -7.68 -5.40
N ILE A 235 12.66 -6.69 -6.13
CA ILE A 235 13.53 -6.90 -7.30
C ILE A 235 14.90 -6.29 -6.98
N HIS A 236 15.88 -7.15 -6.69
CA HIS A 236 17.25 -6.79 -6.36
C HIS A 236 18.09 -6.67 -7.63
N LEU A 237 18.56 -5.46 -7.92
CA LEU A 237 19.41 -5.15 -9.08
C LEU A 237 20.80 -4.63 -8.66
N GLY A 238 20.87 -3.84 -7.58
CA GLY A 238 22.12 -3.32 -6.99
C GLY A 238 22.77 -4.32 -6.05
N LYS A 239 24.01 -4.03 -5.64
CA LYS A 239 24.77 -4.84 -4.67
C LYS A 239 24.35 -4.54 -3.23
N ASN A 240 24.48 -5.55 -2.35
CA ASN A 240 24.20 -5.45 -0.91
C ASN A 240 22.79 -4.93 -0.59
N THR A 241 21.85 -5.13 -1.51
CA THR A 241 20.46 -4.70 -1.34
C THR A 241 19.73 -5.59 -0.33
N LYS A 242 18.80 -5.00 0.42
CA LYS A 242 18.03 -5.71 1.45
C LYS A 242 16.53 -5.56 1.22
N SER A 243 15.77 -6.63 1.47
CA SER A 243 14.32 -6.53 1.52
C SER A 243 13.72 -7.32 2.68
N THR A 244 12.65 -6.78 3.23
CA THR A 244 11.85 -7.41 4.30
C THR A 244 10.40 -7.44 3.87
N ILE A 245 9.76 -8.59 4.05
CA ILE A 245 8.35 -8.79 3.77
C ILE A 245 7.70 -9.38 5.01
N VAL A 246 6.69 -8.70 5.57
CA VAL A 246 5.82 -9.22 6.63
C VAL A 246 4.38 -9.06 6.18
N SER A 247 3.71 -10.17 5.91
CA SER A 247 2.33 -10.17 5.44
C SER A 247 1.44 -11.01 6.34
N LYS A 248 0.39 -10.39 6.87
CA LYS A 248 -0.62 -11.05 7.72
C LYS A 248 -1.96 -11.09 6.98
N GLY A 249 -2.51 -12.29 6.81
CA GLY A 249 -3.84 -12.50 6.24
C GLY A 249 -4.81 -12.95 7.33
N ILE A 250 -5.99 -12.33 7.41
CA ILE A 250 -7.06 -12.73 8.34
C ILE A 250 -8.32 -12.96 7.52
N SER A 251 -8.86 -14.19 7.59
CA SER A 251 -10.03 -14.57 6.81
C SER A 251 -11.16 -15.05 7.73
N ALA A 252 -12.38 -14.57 7.46
CA ALA A 252 -13.60 -14.95 8.15
C ALA A 252 -14.76 -15.22 7.18
N GLY A 253 -15.84 -15.84 7.64
CA GLY A 253 -17.01 -16.14 6.80
C GLY A 253 -16.65 -17.09 5.65
N HIS A 254 -16.95 -16.69 4.43
CA HIS A 254 -16.64 -17.41 3.18
C HIS A 254 -15.54 -16.72 2.38
N SER A 255 -14.80 -15.79 3.00
CA SER A 255 -13.79 -15.00 2.31
C SER A 255 -12.57 -15.80 1.89
N GLN A 256 -11.87 -15.29 0.88
CA GLN A 256 -10.64 -15.86 0.35
C GLN A 256 -9.52 -14.81 0.39
N ASN A 257 -8.42 -15.15 1.04
CA ASN A 257 -7.25 -14.28 1.13
C ASN A 257 -6.06 -14.97 0.49
N SER A 258 -5.45 -14.34 -0.49
CA SER A 258 -4.28 -14.83 -1.20
C SER A 258 -3.11 -13.87 -1.04
N TYR A 259 -1.95 -14.41 -0.72
CA TYR A 259 -0.67 -13.70 -0.77
C TYR A 259 0.15 -14.20 -1.95
N ARG A 260 0.65 -13.28 -2.80
CA ARG A 260 1.61 -13.59 -3.88
C ARG A 260 2.88 -12.78 -3.70
N GLY A 261 3.98 -13.47 -3.48
CA GLY A 261 5.29 -12.85 -3.31
C GLY A 261 6.23 -13.16 -4.45
N LEU A 262 6.95 -12.16 -4.96
CA LEU A 262 8.08 -12.34 -5.85
C LEU A 262 9.34 -11.76 -5.22
N VAL A 263 10.36 -12.58 -5.06
CA VAL A 263 11.72 -12.12 -4.76
C VAL A 263 12.60 -12.47 -5.96
N LYS A 264 13.08 -11.42 -6.65
CA LYS A 264 13.97 -11.58 -7.79
C LYS A 264 15.34 -10.98 -7.48
N VAL A 265 16.39 -11.78 -7.64
CA VAL A 265 17.77 -11.34 -7.47
C VAL A 265 18.49 -11.49 -8.81
N SER A 266 18.91 -10.38 -9.42
CA SER A 266 19.63 -10.41 -10.69
C SER A 266 21.06 -10.93 -10.53
N ALA A 267 21.66 -11.40 -11.60
CA ALA A 267 23.04 -11.94 -11.60
C ALA A 267 24.09 -10.95 -11.07
N ARG A 268 23.85 -9.65 -11.19
CA ARG A 268 24.77 -8.58 -10.71
C ARG A 268 24.54 -8.15 -9.24
N ALA A 269 23.46 -8.61 -8.61
CA ALA A 269 23.07 -8.20 -7.26
C ALA A 269 23.80 -9.02 -6.18
N GLU A 270 25.12 -8.86 -6.10
CA GLU A 270 25.95 -9.50 -5.07
C GLU A 270 25.50 -9.10 -3.67
N GLY A 271 25.53 -10.04 -2.72
CA GLY A 271 25.24 -9.80 -1.31
C GLY A 271 23.78 -9.43 -1.02
N ALA A 272 22.85 -9.65 -1.97
CA ALA A 272 21.44 -9.39 -1.75
C ALA A 272 20.87 -10.25 -0.63
N ARG A 273 20.00 -9.66 0.20
CA ARG A 273 19.34 -10.36 1.32
C ARG A 273 17.85 -10.09 1.30
N ASN A 274 17.06 -11.15 1.47
CA ASN A 274 15.62 -11.06 1.67
C ASN A 274 15.21 -11.88 2.89
N HIS A 275 14.28 -11.32 3.67
CA HIS A 275 13.52 -12.06 4.69
C HIS A 275 12.03 -11.86 4.39
N SER A 276 11.29 -12.97 4.30
CA SER A 276 9.85 -13.00 4.02
C SER A 276 9.12 -13.83 5.07
N GLN A 277 8.13 -13.23 5.72
CA GLN A 277 7.23 -13.89 6.64
C GLN A 277 5.79 -13.66 6.19
N CYS A 278 5.04 -14.75 5.95
CA CYS A 278 3.67 -14.72 5.44
C CYS A 278 2.77 -15.58 6.30
N ASP A 279 1.99 -14.97 7.18
CA ASP A 279 1.14 -15.69 8.12
C ASP A 279 -0.34 -15.48 7.80
N SER A 280 -1.14 -16.52 7.98
CA SER A 280 -2.59 -16.50 7.77
C SER A 280 -3.32 -17.02 8.99
N LEU A 281 -4.37 -16.30 9.40
CA LEU A 281 -5.28 -16.67 10.49
C LEU A 281 -6.69 -16.90 9.93
N LEU A 282 -7.21 -18.11 10.13
CA LEU A 282 -8.56 -18.51 9.72
C LEU A 282 -9.50 -18.46 10.92
N LEU A 283 -10.57 -17.67 10.81
CA LEU A 283 -11.58 -17.46 11.87
C LEU A 283 -12.83 -18.33 11.66
N SER A 284 -12.98 -18.98 10.51
CA SER A 284 -14.09 -19.89 10.22
C SER A 284 -13.61 -21.14 9.49
N SER A 285 -14.50 -22.13 9.35
CA SER A 285 -14.23 -23.36 8.61
C SER A 285 -14.46 -23.22 7.09
N THR A 286 -15.08 -22.12 6.65
CA THR A 286 -15.51 -21.89 5.27
C THR A 286 -14.66 -20.83 4.55
N CYS A 287 -13.81 -20.10 5.28
CA CYS A 287 -12.87 -19.18 4.68
C CYS A 287 -11.57 -19.87 4.23
N GLY A 288 -10.81 -19.22 3.37
CA GLY A 288 -9.56 -19.74 2.84
C GLY A 288 -8.39 -18.76 2.91
N ALA A 289 -7.19 -19.33 2.96
CA ALA A 289 -5.94 -18.61 2.82
C ALA A 289 -5.02 -19.37 1.86
N HIS A 290 -4.37 -18.62 0.95
CA HIS A 290 -3.51 -19.17 -0.09
C HIS A 290 -2.20 -18.38 -0.15
N THR A 291 -1.08 -19.08 -0.21
CA THR A 291 0.24 -18.45 -0.28
C THR A 291 0.98 -18.95 -1.51
N PHE A 292 1.41 -18.03 -2.38
CA PHE A 292 2.11 -18.30 -3.63
C PHE A 292 3.46 -17.57 -3.65
N PRO A 293 4.49 -18.10 -2.97
CA PRO A 293 5.82 -17.54 -3.04
C PRO A 293 6.49 -17.91 -4.36
N TYR A 294 7.19 -16.94 -4.95
CA TYR A 294 8.03 -17.16 -6.11
C TYR A 294 9.40 -16.51 -5.92
N ALA A 295 10.47 -17.26 -6.16
CA ALA A 295 11.84 -16.79 -6.05
C ALA A 295 12.60 -17.05 -7.36
N ASP A 296 13.21 -16.00 -7.93
CA ASP A 296 14.08 -16.05 -9.10
C ASP A 296 15.46 -15.52 -8.69
N ILE A 297 16.35 -16.43 -8.27
CA ILE A 297 17.65 -16.11 -7.70
C ILE A 297 18.74 -16.44 -8.70
N GLN A 298 19.38 -15.40 -9.25
CA GLN A 298 20.41 -15.54 -10.29
C GLN A 298 21.83 -15.23 -9.78
N ASN A 299 22.00 -14.98 -8.47
CA ASN A 299 23.31 -14.71 -7.85
C ASN A 299 23.51 -15.63 -6.64
N GLU A 300 24.62 -16.36 -6.63
CA GLU A 300 24.94 -17.37 -5.58
C GLU A 300 25.30 -16.78 -4.21
N THR A 301 25.61 -15.49 -4.13
CA THR A 301 25.90 -14.80 -2.86
C THR A 301 24.63 -14.32 -2.17
N ALA A 302 23.46 -14.46 -2.79
CA ALA A 302 22.20 -14.02 -2.21
C ALA A 302 21.76 -14.94 -1.06
N ILE A 303 21.16 -14.33 -0.05
CA ILE A 303 20.49 -15.03 1.05
C ILE A 303 19.01 -14.68 1.00
N VAL A 304 18.17 -15.68 0.77
CA VAL A 304 16.71 -15.51 0.68
C VAL A 304 16.06 -16.48 1.65
N GLU A 305 15.33 -15.93 2.61
CA GLU A 305 14.60 -16.66 3.64
C GLU A 305 13.11 -16.47 3.44
N HIS A 306 12.33 -17.54 3.55
CA HIS A 306 10.88 -17.48 3.45
C HIS A 306 10.23 -18.40 4.48
N GLU A 307 9.36 -17.81 5.30
CA GLU A 307 8.52 -18.52 6.25
C GLU A 307 7.04 -18.27 5.91
N ALA A 308 6.21 -19.31 6.01
CA ALA A 308 4.78 -19.18 5.84
C ALA A 308 4.04 -20.06 6.85
N THR A 309 3.08 -19.48 7.54
CA THR A 309 2.22 -20.21 8.49
C THR A 309 0.75 -20.00 8.18
N THR A 310 -0.05 -21.02 8.43
CA THR A 310 -1.51 -20.91 8.40
C THR A 310 -2.07 -21.57 9.64
N SER A 311 -2.82 -20.80 10.43
CA SER A 311 -3.43 -21.27 11.65
C SER A 311 -4.93 -20.98 11.68
N LYS A 312 -5.67 -21.81 12.42
CA LYS A 312 -7.05 -21.51 12.81
C LYS A 312 -7.05 -20.86 14.17
N ILE A 313 -8.08 -20.03 14.43
CA ILE A 313 -8.29 -19.50 15.76
C ILE A 313 -8.42 -20.66 16.77
N SER A 314 -7.71 -20.57 17.88
CA SER A 314 -7.68 -21.63 18.89
C SER A 314 -8.97 -21.62 19.72
N GLU A 315 -9.71 -22.73 19.68
CA GLU A 315 -10.90 -22.93 20.52
C GLU A 315 -10.53 -22.93 22.01
N GLU A 316 -9.34 -23.42 22.36
CA GLU A 316 -8.84 -23.40 23.73
C GLU A 316 -8.57 -21.98 24.22
N GLN A 317 -8.00 -21.11 23.38
CA GLN A 317 -7.80 -19.70 23.72
C GLN A 317 -9.15 -18.96 23.88
N LEU A 318 -10.11 -19.23 23.01
CA LEU A 318 -11.46 -18.67 23.12
C LEU A 318 -12.14 -19.14 24.43
N PHE A 319 -12.08 -20.44 24.72
CA PHE A 319 -12.62 -21.00 25.96
C PHE A 319 -11.94 -20.38 27.19
N TYR A 320 -10.61 -20.22 27.16
CA TYR A 320 -9.87 -19.59 28.27
C TYR A 320 -10.35 -18.14 28.52
N CYS A 321 -10.59 -17.36 27.45
CA CYS A 321 -11.15 -16.01 27.55
C CYS A 321 -12.57 -16.02 28.14
N GLN A 322 -13.43 -16.94 27.68
CA GLN A 322 -14.80 -17.07 28.15
C GLN A 322 -14.87 -17.43 29.64
N GLN A 323 -13.98 -18.29 30.16
CA GLN A 323 -13.87 -18.61 31.57
C GLN A 323 -13.56 -17.39 32.45
N ARG A 324 -13.07 -16.29 31.84
CA ARG A 324 -12.78 -14.99 32.48
C ARG A 324 -13.84 -13.93 32.24
N GLY A 325 -14.99 -14.34 31.69
CA GLY A 325 -16.12 -13.46 31.44
C GLY A 325 -15.98 -12.58 30.20
N ILE A 326 -14.97 -12.85 29.33
CA ILE A 326 -14.81 -12.16 28.04
C ILE A 326 -15.72 -12.84 27.02
N SER A 327 -16.52 -12.05 26.29
CA SER A 327 -17.37 -12.59 25.22
C SER A 327 -16.55 -13.19 24.07
N VAL A 328 -17.16 -14.08 23.28
CA VAL A 328 -16.47 -14.65 22.11
C VAL A 328 -16.03 -13.55 21.15
N GLU A 329 -16.87 -12.56 20.90
CA GLU A 329 -16.57 -11.43 19.99
C GLU A 329 -15.38 -10.59 20.48
N GLU A 330 -15.35 -10.27 21.77
CA GLU A 330 -14.22 -9.56 22.38
C GLU A 330 -12.94 -10.39 22.35
N ALA A 331 -13.02 -11.69 22.61
CA ALA A 331 -11.87 -12.59 22.55
C ALA A 331 -11.28 -12.68 21.13
N VAL A 332 -12.14 -12.81 20.11
CA VAL A 332 -11.73 -12.77 18.69
C VAL A 332 -11.07 -11.44 18.38
N GLY A 333 -11.67 -10.33 18.81
CA GLY A 333 -11.09 -8.99 18.62
C GLY A 333 -9.70 -8.85 19.24
N LEU A 334 -9.49 -9.35 20.45
CA LEU A 334 -8.18 -9.34 21.12
C LEU A 334 -7.14 -10.17 20.38
N ILE A 335 -7.51 -11.37 19.90
CA ILE A 335 -6.60 -12.24 19.14
C ILE A 335 -6.23 -11.61 17.79
N VAL A 336 -7.20 -11.08 17.06
CA VAL A 336 -7.00 -10.40 15.76
C VAL A 336 -6.10 -9.17 15.92
N ASN A 337 -6.36 -8.33 16.93
CA ASN A 337 -5.53 -7.16 17.22
C ASN A 337 -4.10 -7.55 17.59
N GLY A 338 -3.93 -8.57 18.42
CA GLY A 338 -2.62 -9.10 18.76
C GLY A 338 -1.85 -9.63 17.55
N TYR A 339 -2.55 -10.33 16.66
CA TYR A 339 -1.97 -10.89 15.43
C TYR A 339 -1.54 -9.80 14.42
N ALA A 340 -2.33 -8.74 14.29
CA ALA A 340 -2.04 -7.63 13.38
C ALA A 340 -0.97 -6.66 13.90
N ARG A 341 -0.66 -6.67 15.20
CA ARG A 341 0.19 -5.66 15.88
C ARG A 341 1.61 -5.53 15.30
N GLU A 342 2.14 -6.60 14.73
CA GLU A 342 3.48 -6.59 14.12
C GLU A 342 3.56 -5.71 12.87
N VAL A 343 2.43 -5.50 12.19
CA VAL A 343 2.34 -4.68 10.97
C VAL A 343 1.95 -3.23 11.28
N MET A 344 1.17 -3.00 12.34
CA MET A 344 0.68 -1.68 12.76
C MET A 344 1.61 -1.00 13.75
#